data_2f3c66b777e633707ecb978efdb416ce
#
_entry.id   2f3c66b777e633707ecb978efdb416ce
#
_cell.length_a   1.000
_cell.length_b   1.000
_cell.length_c   1.000
_cell.angle_alpha   90.00
_cell.angle_beta   90.00
_cell.angle_gamma   90.00
#
_symmetry.space_group_name_H-M   'P 1'
#
loop_
_entity.id
_entity.type
_entity.pdbx_description
1 polymer ?
#
loop_
_entity_poly.entity_id
_entity_poly.type
_entity_poly.pdbx_seq_one_letter_code
_entity_poly.pdbx_strand_id
1 'polypeptide(L)'
;MDFITRYVVYLALICMTLLSAEAGSAATKTEKATFAGGCFWCMEAPFDKLLGVVSVTSGYTGGQVKNPTYELVSAGGTGHAEAVLIIFDPVKISYEKLLDVFWHNIDPTVKDRQFCDVGNQYRSAIFTHSEEQRRTAQQSKSTLEKAKPFKEAIVTEVTPAGIFYAAEEYHQNYYKKNPLRYTYYRNSCGRDRKLKELWGSSAGH
;
A
#
# COMPACT_ATOMS: atom_id res chain seq x y z
N MET A 1 -48.65 39.44 34.63
CA MET A 1 -47.73 38.33 34.27
C MET A 1 -46.76 38.23 35.43
N ASP A 2 -46.97 37.20 36.29
CA ASP A 2 -46.33 37.07 37.57
C ASP A 2 -44.86 36.70 37.46
N PHE A 3 -44.11 37.17 38.47
CA PHE A 3 -42.65 36.93 38.59
C PHE A 3 -42.26 35.46 38.37
N ILE A 4 -43.13 34.55 38.78
CA ILE A 4 -42.95 33.09 38.67
C ILE A 4 -42.93 32.65 37.20
N THR A 5 -43.77 33.21 36.33
CA THR A 5 -43.85 32.87 34.90
C THR A 5 -42.57 33.27 34.13
N ARG A 6 -41.93 34.36 34.54
CA ARG A 6 -40.65 34.82 33.95
C ARG A 6 -39.49 33.91 34.31
N TYR A 7 -39.44 33.37 35.54
CA TYR A 7 -38.37 32.43 35.98
C TYR A 7 -38.48 31.09 35.27
N VAL A 8 -39.67 30.57 35.06
CA VAL A 8 -39.90 29.30 34.36
C VAL A 8 -39.49 29.41 32.88
N VAL A 9 -39.75 30.54 32.20
CA VAL A 9 -39.32 30.75 30.82
C VAL A 9 -37.79 30.88 30.70
N TYR A 10 -37.12 31.54 31.65
CA TYR A 10 -35.66 31.63 31.68
C TYR A 10 -34.97 30.30 31.96
N LEU A 11 -35.51 29.46 32.85
CA LEU A 11 -35.01 28.12 33.11
C LEU A 11 -35.21 27.17 31.93
N ALA A 12 -36.30 27.29 31.21
CA ALA A 12 -36.54 26.50 29.98
C ALA A 12 -35.58 26.90 28.84
N LEU A 13 -35.24 28.19 28.71
CA LEU A 13 -34.29 28.69 27.70
C LEU A 13 -32.83 28.27 28.01
N ILE A 14 -32.45 28.17 29.29
CA ILE A 14 -31.10 27.76 29.69
C ILE A 14 -30.93 26.24 29.54
N CYS A 15 -31.99 25.43 29.66
CA CYS A 15 -31.91 24.00 29.46
C CYS A 15 -31.81 23.59 27.95
N MET A 16 -32.18 24.50 27.04
CA MET A 16 -32.17 24.23 25.60
C MET A 16 -30.81 24.48 24.93
N THR A 17 -29.84 25.06 25.64
CA THR A 17 -28.51 25.39 25.08
C THR A 17 -27.41 24.39 25.43
N LEU A 18 -27.70 23.28 26.14
CA LEU A 18 -26.72 22.29 26.57
C LEU A 18 -26.74 20.97 25.78
N LEU A 19 -27.54 20.86 24.71
CA LEU A 19 -27.39 19.76 23.73
C LEU A 19 -26.48 20.21 22.59
N SER A 20 -25.27 20.62 22.93
CA SER A 20 -24.18 20.60 21.96
C SER A 20 -23.87 19.11 21.74
N ALA A 21 -24.43 18.54 20.68
CA ALA A 21 -24.02 17.25 20.20
C ALA A 21 -22.51 17.34 19.86
N GLU A 22 -21.67 16.83 20.75
CA GLU A 22 -20.32 16.47 20.38
C GLU A 22 -20.46 15.44 19.26
N ALA A 23 -20.36 15.90 18.02
CA ALA A 23 -20.09 15.04 16.87
C ALA A 23 -18.67 14.51 17.10
N GLY A 24 -18.58 13.46 17.91
CA GLY A 24 -17.35 12.69 18.07
C GLY A 24 -16.91 12.26 16.68
N SER A 25 -15.83 12.86 16.19
CA SER A 25 -15.13 12.34 15.02
C SER A 25 -14.74 10.91 15.35
N ALA A 26 -15.57 9.96 14.91
CA ALA A 26 -15.20 8.55 14.98
C ALA A 26 -13.89 8.43 14.19
N ALA A 27 -12.78 8.20 14.88
CA ALA A 27 -11.50 7.95 14.24
C ALA A 27 -11.72 6.79 13.26
N THR A 28 -11.61 7.07 11.98
CA THR A 28 -11.75 6.06 10.94
C THR A 28 -10.74 4.96 11.21
N LYS A 29 -11.21 3.73 11.44
CA LYS A 29 -10.37 2.57 11.69
C LYS A 29 -9.59 2.28 10.41
N THR A 30 -8.32 2.63 10.39
CA THR A 30 -7.44 2.35 9.26
C THR A 30 -6.89 0.93 9.34
N GLU A 31 -6.56 0.37 8.18
CA GLU A 31 -5.91 -0.93 8.03
C GLU A 31 -4.55 -0.80 7.34
N LYS A 32 -3.78 -1.89 7.37
CA LYS A 32 -2.44 -1.99 6.76
C LYS A 32 -2.47 -2.96 5.60
N ALA A 33 -1.76 -2.63 4.52
CA ALA A 33 -1.40 -3.57 3.45
C ALA A 33 0.11 -3.42 3.18
N THR A 34 0.80 -4.52 2.84
CA THR A 34 2.24 -4.45 2.54
C THR A 34 2.53 -5.28 1.30
N PHE A 35 3.16 -4.62 0.31
CA PHE A 35 3.46 -5.21 -0.98
C PHE A 35 4.92 -4.97 -1.38
N ALA A 36 5.56 -6.01 -1.91
CA ALA A 36 6.85 -5.95 -2.57
C ALA A 36 6.68 -6.20 -4.07
N GLY A 37 7.25 -5.35 -4.91
CA GLY A 37 7.10 -5.42 -6.37
C GLY A 37 8.28 -4.80 -7.12
N GLY A 38 9.50 -5.10 -6.68
CA GLY A 38 10.73 -4.48 -7.17
C GLY A 38 11.02 -3.16 -6.48
N CYS A 39 11.69 -2.25 -7.17
CA CYS A 39 12.05 -0.95 -6.63
C CYS A 39 10.84 -0.22 -5.99
N PHE A 40 10.93 0.06 -4.71
CA PHE A 40 9.85 0.70 -3.94
C PHE A 40 9.50 2.12 -4.43
N TRP A 41 10.44 2.85 -5.07
CA TRP A 41 10.09 4.13 -5.71
C TRP A 41 8.99 3.98 -6.76
N CYS A 42 9.00 2.85 -7.48
CA CYS A 42 8.00 2.55 -8.50
C CYS A 42 6.69 1.98 -7.93
N MET A 43 6.77 1.39 -6.74
CA MET A 43 5.60 0.84 -6.05
C MET A 43 4.84 1.87 -5.22
N GLU A 44 5.48 2.94 -4.78
CA GLU A 44 4.86 4.00 -3.98
C GLU A 44 3.80 4.77 -4.77
N ALA A 45 4.15 5.24 -5.96
CA ALA A 45 3.33 6.13 -6.77
C ALA A 45 1.93 5.60 -7.16
N PRO A 46 1.73 4.31 -7.51
CA PRO A 46 0.41 3.77 -7.82
C PRO A 46 -0.57 3.82 -6.64
N PHE A 47 -0.08 3.58 -5.42
CA PHE A 47 -0.93 3.55 -4.23
C PHE A 47 -1.19 4.92 -3.63
N ASP A 48 -0.20 5.79 -3.60
CA ASP A 48 -0.29 7.13 -2.98
C ASP A 48 -1.36 8.04 -3.63
N LYS A 49 -1.77 7.73 -4.85
CA LYS A 49 -2.80 8.47 -5.60
C LYS A 49 -4.22 7.97 -5.37
N LEU A 50 -4.39 6.85 -4.67
CA LEU A 50 -5.71 6.23 -4.52
C LEU A 50 -6.52 6.92 -3.44
N LEU A 51 -7.76 7.25 -3.76
CA LEU A 51 -8.70 7.75 -2.76
C LEU A 51 -8.95 6.67 -1.70
N GLY A 52 -8.75 7.02 -0.43
CA GLY A 52 -8.87 6.09 0.69
C GLY A 52 -7.52 5.59 1.21
N VAL A 53 -6.43 5.77 0.47
CA VAL A 53 -5.07 5.59 0.99
C VAL A 53 -4.70 6.80 1.84
N VAL A 54 -4.26 6.56 3.06
CA VAL A 54 -3.88 7.57 4.05
C VAL A 54 -2.39 7.89 3.96
N SER A 55 -1.56 6.84 3.82
CA SER A 55 -0.11 6.97 3.63
C SER A 55 0.49 5.75 2.96
N VAL A 56 1.60 5.97 2.26
CA VAL A 56 2.46 4.93 1.72
C VAL A 56 3.87 5.18 2.22
N THR A 57 4.51 4.15 2.76
CA THR A 57 5.88 4.23 3.30
C THR A 57 6.74 3.19 2.60
N SER A 58 7.80 3.61 1.94
CA SER A 58 8.82 2.73 1.38
C SER A 58 9.69 2.12 2.49
N GLY A 59 10.07 0.84 2.37
CA GLY A 59 10.84 0.17 3.41
C GLY A 59 11.23 -1.26 3.06
N TYR A 60 11.58 -2.01 4.09
CA TYR A 60 12.15 -3.36 4.01
C TYR A 60 11.39 -4.32 4.92
N THR A 61 11.08 -5.52 4.42
CA THR A 61 10.41 -6.56 5.22
C THR A 61 10.67 -7.96 4.67
N GLY A 62 10.33 -8.99 5.45
CA GLY A 62 10.43 -10.39 5.04
C GLY A 62 11.82 -11.01 5.21
N GLY A 63 12.80 -10.26 5.71
CA GLY A 63 14.16 -10.72 5.99
C GLY A 63 14.44 -10.96 7.47
N GLN A 64 15.71 -11.28 7.78
CA GLN A 64 16.17 -11.65 9.13
C GLN A 64 17.02 -10.55 9.79
N VAL A 65 17.63 -9.68 9.02
CA VAL A 65 18.53 -8.63 9.53
C VAL A 65 17.69 -7.56 10.25
N LYS A 66 18.05 -7.25 11.49
CA LYS A 66 17.40 -6.21 12.27
C LYS A 66 17.94 -4.83 11.87
N ASN A 67 17.04 -3.85 11.77
CA ASN A 67 17.36 -2.48 11.40
C ASN A 67 18.27 -2.40 10.14
N PRO A 68 17.82 -3.00 9.01
CA PRO A 68 18.62 -3.00 7.80
C PRO A 68 18.75 -1.58 7.24
N THR A 69 19.87 -1.28 6.62
CA THR A 69 20.05 -0.05 5.83
C THR A 69 19.88 -0.34 4.34
N TYR A 70 19.70 0.70 3.53
CA TYR A 70 19.61 0.56 2.08
C TYR A 70 20.82 -0.16 1.48
N GLU A 71 22.02 0.17 1.94
CA GLU A 71 23.26 -0.44 1.47
C GLU A 71 23.27 -1.95 1.74
N LEU A 72 22.82 -2.38 2.92
CA LEU A 72 22.76 -3.80 3.27
C LEU A 72 21.72 -4.54 2.42
N VAL A 73 20.52 -3.96 2.24
CA VAL A 73 19.47 -4.60 1.46
C VAL A 73 19.82 -4.64 -0.01
N SER A 74 20.32 -3.54 -0.58
CA SER A 74 20.70 -3.45 -1.99
C SER A 74 21.89 -4.36 -2.35
N ALA A 75 22.82 -4.59 -1.42
CA ALA A 75 23.88 -5.55 -1.58
C ALA A 75 23.41 -7.01 -1.57
N GLY A 76 22.19 -7.28 -1.10
CA GLY A 76 21.61 -8.60 -1.00
C GLY A 76 22.02 -9.36 0.28
N GLY A 77 21.46 -10.56 0.46
CA GLY A 77 21.79 -11.44 1.61
C GLY A 77 21.06 -11.14 2.91
N THR A 78 20.32 -10.04 3.03
CA THR A 78 19.52 -9.71 4.23
C THR A 78 18.24 -10.53 4.33
N GLY A 79 17.77 -11.10 3.21
CA GLY A 79 16.47 -11.73 3.06
C GLY A 79 15.30 -10.72 2.96
N HIS A 80 15.51 -9.43 3.20
CA HIS A 80 14.48 -8.41 3.03
C HIS A 80 14.13 -8.18 1.56
N ALA A 81 12.85 -7.88 1.32
CA ALA A 81 12.40 -7.27 0.08
C ALA A 81 12.23 -5.77 0.27
N GLU A 82 12.51 -4.99 -0.78
CA GLU A 82 11.98 -3.64 -0.92
C GLU A 82 10.45 -3.73 -1.01
N ALA A 83 9.76 -2.99 -0.17
CA ALA A 83 8.31 -3.06 -0.04
C ALA A 83 7.71 -1.69 0.27
N VAL A 84 6.40 -1.58 0.07
CA VAL A 84 5.61 -0.44 0.51
C VAL A 84 4.59 -0.87 1.56
N LEU A 85 4.56 -0.15 2.69
CA LEU A 85 3.53 -0.26 3.72
C LEU A 85 2.47 0.81 3.44
N ILE A 86 1.25 0.39 3.25
CA ILE A 86 0.10 1.22 2.93
C ILE A 86 -0.82 1.25 4.14
N ILE A 87 -1.18 2.46 4.61
CA ILE A 87 -2.25 2.67 5.57
C ILE A 87 -3.45 3.14 4.77
N PHE A 88 -4.60 2.50 4.91
CA PHE A 88 -5.78 2.81 4.13
C PHE A 88 -7.06 2.80 4.99
N ASP A 89 -8.06 3.52 4.55
CA ASP A 89 -9.42 3.56 5.10
C ASP A 89 -10.27 2.48 4.39
N PRO A 90 -10.61 1.37 5.06
CA PRO A 90 -11.32 0.25 4.42
C PRO A 90 -12.76 0.59 4.02
N VAL A 91 -13.30 1.72 4.51
CA VAL A 91 -14.62 2.21 4.08
C VAL A 91 -14.54 2.88 2.69
N LYS A 92 -13.36 3.44 2.33
CA LYS A 92 -13.16 4.17 1.07
C LYS A 92 -12.50 3.33 -0.01
N ILE A 93 -11.63 2.39 0.37
CA ILE A 93 -10.94 1.51 -0.57
C ILE A 93 -10.78 0.13 0.06
N SER A 94 -11.12 -0.92 -0.68
CA SER A 94 -11.00 -2.29 -0.19
C SER A 94 -9.59 -2.85 -0.38
N TYR A 95 -9.25 -3.89 0.39
CA TYR A 95 -7.99 -4.62 0.23
C TYR A 95 -7.89 -5.29 -1.14
N GLU A 96 -9.01 -5.77 -1.69
CA GLU A 96 -9.09 -6.36 -3.04
C GLU A 96 -8.72 -5.33 -4.12
N LYS A 97 -9.13 -4.06 -3.94
CA LYS A 97 -8.71 -3.00 -4.89
C LYS A 97 -7.22 -2.71 -4.80
N LEU A 98 -6.64 -2.75 -3.60
CA LEU A 98 -5.19 -2.64 -3.44
C LEU A 98 -4.45 -3.81 -4.09
N LEU A 99 -4.97 -5.04 -3.97
CA LEU A 99 -4.43 -6.21 -4.67
C LEU A 99 -4.52 -6.07 -6.20
N ASP A 100 -5.64 -5.56 -6.70
CA ASP A 100 -5.81 -5.30 -8.14
C ASP A 100 -4.74 -4.32 -8.66
N VAL A 101 -4.54 -3.19 -7.96
CA VAL A 101 -3.47 -2.24 -8.30
C VAL A 101 -2.08 -2.88 -8.18
N PHE A 102 -1.83 -3.70 -7.16
CA PHE A 102 -0.57 -4.42 -7.00
C PHE A 102 -0.26 -5.30 -8.22
N TRP A 103 -1.20 -6.18 -8.61
CA TRP A 103 -1.01 -7.09 -9.72
C TRP A 103 -0.67 -6.38 -11.03
N HIS A 104 -1.40 -5.31 -11.35
CA HIS A 104 -1.22 -4.57 -12.61
C HIS A 104 0.03 -3.65 -12.61
N ASN A 105 0.76 -3.59 -11.51
CA ASN A 105 2.00 -2.82 -11.39
C ASN A 105 3.27 -3.68 -11.25
N ILE A 106 3.17 -5.02 -11.38
CA ILE A 106 4.31 -5.93 -11.29
C ILE A 106 4.37 -6.90 -12.49
N ASP A 107 5.53 -7.53 -12.67
CA ASP A 107 5.66 -8.78 -13.39
C ASP A 107 5.56 -9.94 -12.39
N PRO A 108 4.42 -10.64 -12.29
CA PRO A 108 4.24 -11.70 -11.31
C PRO A 108 4.92 -13.02 -11.70
N THR A 109 5.55 -13.09 -12.88
CA THR A 109 6.08 -14.32 -13.49
C THR A 109 7.56 -14.53 -13.23
N VAL A 110 8.26 -13.52 -12.69
CA VAL A 110 9.71 -13.55 -12.50
C VAL A 110 10.06 -13.70 -11.02
N LYS A 111 11.03 -14.58 -10.75
CA LYS A 111 11.53 -14.84 -9.39
C LYS A 111 12.78 -14.01 -9.13
N ASP A 112 12.89 -13.50 -7.88
CA ASP A 112 14.06 -12.75 -7.39
C ASP A 112 14.50 -11.61 -8.29
N ARG A 113 13.53 -10.93 -8.91
CA ARG A 113 13.76 -9.74 -9.74
C ARG A 113 12.45 -9.03 -10.06
N GLN A 114 12.55 -7.78 -10.52
CA GLN A 114 11.49 -7.06 -11.22
C GLN A 114 12.10 -6.14 -12.27
N PHE A 115 11.68 -6.31 -13.52
CA PHE A 115 12.16 -5.53 -14.67
C PHE A 115 13.69 -5.56 -14.79
N CYS A 116 14.38 -4.44 -14.60
CA CYS A 116 15.84 -4.35 -14.65
C CYS A 116 16.53 -4.71 -13.32
N ASP A 117 15.79 -4.67 -12.21
CA ASP A 117 16.34 -4.92 -10.89
C ASP A 117 16.43 -6.43 -10.62
N VAL A 118 17.63 -6.91 -10.31
CA VAL A 118 17.92 -8.33 -10.10
C VAL A 118 18.40 -8.55 -8.66
N GLY A 119 17.81 -9.53 -7.98
CA GLY A 119 18.12 -9.90 -6.61
C GLY A 119 16.86 -10.20 -5.80
N ASN A 120 16.99 -11.01 -4.74
CA ASN A 120 15.88 -11.39 -3.87
C ASN A 120 15.18 -10.18 -3.22
N GLN A 121 15.91 -9.09 -3.01
CA GLN A 121 15.35 -7.83 -2.51
C GLN A 121 14.32 -7.20 -3.46
N TYR A 122 14.28 -7.60 -4.73
CA TYR A 122 13.33 -7.13 -5.73
C TYR A 122 12.25 -8.15 -6.10
N ARG A 123 12.10 -9.22 -5.31
CA ARG A 123 11.02 -10.21 -5.53
C ARG A 123 9.63 -9.61 -5.36
N SER A 124 8.65 -10.20 -6.01
CA SER A 124 7.25 -9.86 -5.79
C SER A 124 6.67 -10.66 -4.62
N ALA A 125 6.03 -9.98 -3.67
CA ALA A 125 5.40 -10.61 -2.52
C ALA A 125 4.25 -9.77 -1.95
N ILE A 126 3.27 -10.46 -1.37
CA ILE A 126 2.16 -9.91 -0.59
C ILE A 126 2.39 -10.34 0.86
N PHE A 127 2.60 -9.37 1.77
CA PHE A 127 2.76 -9.60 3.19
C PHE A 127 1.45 -9.31 3.91
N THR A 128 0.81 -10.35 4.46
CA THR A 128 -0.55 -10.28 4.99
C THR A 128 -0.57 -9.99 6.49
N HIS A 129 -1.37 -9.02 6.94
CA HIS A 129 -1.47 -8.59 8.34
C HIS A 129 -2.58 -9.30 9.12
N SER A 130 -3.41 -10.10 8.45
CA SER A 130 -4.48 -10.89 9.07
C SER A 130 -4.76 -12.15 8.26
N GLU A 131 -5.46 -13.10 8.87
CA GLU A 131 -5.91 -14.31 8.20
C GLU A 131 -6.93 -14.00 7.08
N GLU A 132 -7.73 -12.96 7.25
CA GLU A 132 -8.64 -12.47 6.21
C GLU A 132 -7.88 -11.96 5.00
N GLN A 133 -6.86 -11.10 5.19
CA GLN A 133 -6.00 -10.66 4.10
C GLN A 133 -5.29 -11.83 3.42
N ARG A 134 -4.84 -12.82 4.18
CA ARG A 134 -4.19 -14.01 3.63
C ARG A 134 -5.13 -14.76 2.68
N ARG A 135 -6.38 -15.00 3.11
CA ARG A 135 -7.40 -15.67 2.28
C ARG A 135 -7.73 -14.85 1.04
N THR A 136 -7.94 -13.56 1.19
CA THR A 136 -8.25 -12.65 0.09
C THR A 136 -7.10 -12.59 -0.94
N ALA A 137 -5.84 -12.49 -0.48
CA ALA A 137 -4.67 -12.49 -1.34
C ALA A 137 -4.49 -13.82 -2.09
N GLN A 138 -4.68 -14.95 -1.42
CA GLN A 138 -4.63 -16.27 -2.05
C GLN A 138 -5.75 -16.48 -3.07
N GLN A 139 -6.95 -16.03 -2.75
CA GLN A 139 -8.09 -16.07 -3.69
C GLN A 139 -7.83 -15.18 -4.90
N SER A 140 -7.33 -13.97 -4.71
CA SER A 140 -6.94 -13.04 -5.78
C SER A 140 -5.88 -13.68 -6.69
N LYS A 141 -4.80 -14.24 -6.11
CA LYS A 141 -3.77 -14.96 -6.88
C LYS A 141 -4.37 -16.13 -7.67
N SER A 142 -5.23 -16.95 -7.06
CA SER A 142 -5.87 -18.10 -7.72
C SER A 142 -6.80 -17.67 -8.85
N THR A 143 -7.56 -16.60 -8.67
CA THR A 143 -8.42 -16.03 -9.71
C THR A 143 -7.60 -15.50 -10.87
N LEU A 144 -6.53 -14.76 -10.56
CA LEU A 144 -5.62 -14.24 -11.56
C LEU A 144 -4.92 -15.34 -12.34
N GLU A 145 -4.47 -16.43 -11.69
CA GLU A 145 -3.83 -17.58 -12.36
C GLU A 145 -4.72 -18.20 -13.45
N LYS A 146 -6.04 -18.16 -13.27
CA LYS A 146 -7.02 -18.67 -14.23
C LYS A 146 -7.35 -17.69 -15.36
N ALA A 147 -7.29 -16.39 -15.08
CA ALA A 147 -7.76 -15.33 -16.00
C ALA A 147 -6.64 -14.50 -16.64
N LYS A 148 -5.38 -14.70 -16.22
CA LYS A 148 -4.23 -13.93 -16.70
C LYS A 148 -4.04 -14.00 -18.22
N PRO A 149 -3.62 -12.91 -18.88
CA PRO A 149 -3.45 -12.88 -20.33
C PRO A 149 -2.10 -13.45 -20.80
N PHE A 150 -1.26 -13.96 -19.92
CA PHE A 150 0.05 -14.56 -20.19
C PHE A 150 0.09 -16.04 -19.75
N LYS A 151 1.05 -16.81 -20.26
CA LYS A 151 1.13 -18.26 -20.04
C LYS A 151 1.91 -18.66 -18.81
N GLU A 152 2.90 -17.85 -18.41
CA GLU A 152 3.84 -18.11 -17.33
C GLU A 152 3.12 -18.21 -15.99
N ALA A 153 3.61 -19.07 -15.09
CA ALA A 153 3.05 -19.23 -13.75
C ALA A 153 3.30 -17.99 -12.87
N ILE A 154 2.37 -17.69 -11.96
CA ILE A 154 2.53 -16.62 -10.98
C ILE A 154 3.41 -17.11 -9.83
N VAL A 155 4.60 -16.53 -9.70
CA VAL A 155 5.58 -16.86 -8.67
C VAL A 155 5.53 -15.94 -7.44
N THR A 156 4.70 -14.89 -7.48
CA THR A 156 4.51 -13.95 -6.37
C THR A 156 4.17 -14.69 -5.06
N GLU A 157 4.89 -14.37 -4.00
CA GLU A 157 4.71 -14.97 -2.69
C GLU A 157 3.49 -14.36 -1.96
N VAL A 158 2.78 -15.18 -1.15
CA VAL A 158 1.78 -14.71 -0.18
C VAL A 158 2.20 -15.26 1.19
N THR A 159 2.66 -14.39 2.07
CA THR A 159 3.29 -14.75 3.34
C THR A 159 2.85 -13.83 4.47
N PRO A 160 2.85 -14.27 5.73
CA PRO A 160 2.55 -13.38 6.86
C PRO A 160 3.50 -12.20 6.94
N ALA A 161 2.99 -11.02 7.29
CA ALA A 161 3.80 -9.83 7.51
C ALA A 161 4.67 -10.00 8.76
N GLY A 162 5.96 -9.76 8.59
CA GLY A 162 6.91 -9.62 9.68
C GLY A 162 7.10 -8.15 10.08
N ILE A 163 8.24 -7.86 10.70
CA ILE A 163 8.63 -6.48 11.03
C ILE A 163 8.87 -5.72 9.73
N PHE A 164 8.28 -4.53 9.63
CA PHE A 164 8.55 -3.58 8.56
C PHE A 164 9.50 -2.51 9.07
N TYR A 165 10.59 -2.29 8.36
CA TYR A 165 11.57 -1.24 8.63
C TYR A 165 11.41 -0.16 7.57
N ALA A 166 11.05 1.05 7.98
CA ALA A 166 10.95 2.18 7.05
C ALA A 166 12.34 2.46 6.42
N ALA A 167 12.35 2.68 5.13
CA ALA A 167 13.55 3.12 4.45
C ALA A 167 13.89 4.56 4.82
N GLU A 168 15.11 4.96 4.55
CA GLU A 168 15.65 6.29 4.85
C GLU A 168 14.79 7.39 4.21
N GLU A 169 14.76 8.55 4.85
CA GLU A 169 13.85 9.66 4.45
C GLU A 169 14.05 10.11 2.98
N TYR A 170 15.25 10.00 2.44
CA TYR A 170 15.50 10.36 1.04
C TYR A 170 14.85 9.40 0.03
N HIS A 171 14.42 8.21 0.46
CA HIS A 171 13.64 7.27 -0.35
C HIS A 171 12.13 7.53 -0.32
N GLN A 172 11.63 8.18 0.73
CA GLN A 172 10.19 8.44 0.86
C GLN A 172 9.74 9.49 -0.15
N ASN A 173 8.62 9.24 -0.83
CA ASN A 173 8.06 10.12 -1.87
C ASN A 173 9.08 10.46 -2.98
N TYR A 174 9.95 9.50 -3.32
CA TYR A 174 11.05 9.74 -4.25
C TYR A 174 10.58 10.26 -5.60
N TYR A 175 9.49 9.75 -6.14
CA TYR A 175 8.91 10.17 -7.41
C TYR A 175 8.41 11.63 -7.40
N LYS A 176 8.04 12.17 -6.21
CA LYS A 176 7.68 13.59 -6.02
C LYS A 176 8.92 14.47 -5.84
N LYS A 177 9.88 14.00 -5.01
CA LYS A 177 11.10 14.75 -4.68
C LYS A 177 12.09 14.82 -5.84
N ASN A 178 12.15 13.78 -6.68
CA ASN A 178 13.10 13.62 -7.77
C ASN A 178 12.45 13.22 -9.11
N PRO A 179 11.47 13.96 -9.65
CA PRO A 179 10.64 13.51 -10.76
C PRO A 179 11.41 13.17 -12.03
N LEU A 180 12.44 13.95 -12.38
CA LEU A 180 13.23 13.70 -13.59
C LEU A 180 14.04 12.40 -13.47
N ARG A 181 14.73 12.21 -12.32
CA ARG A 181 15.53 11.01 -12.07
C ARG A 181 14.67 9.77 -11.97
N TYR A 182 13.50 9.88 -11.31
CA TYR A 182 12.52 8.80 -11.24
C TYR A 182 12.00 8.39 -12.63
N THR A 183 11.60 9.37 -13.46
CA THR A 183 11.10 9.11 -14.81
C THR A 183 12.17 8.47 -15.68
N TYR A 184 13.40 8.98 -15.61
CA TYR A 184 14.53 8.38 -16.35
C TYR A 184 14.77 6.93 -15.93
N TYR A 185 14.86 6.66 -14.61
CA TYR A 185 15.05 5.30 -14.09
C TYR A 185 13.92 4.36 -14.53
N ARG A 186 12.65 4.74 -14.32
CA ARG A 186 11.49 3.93 -14.64
C ARG A 186 11.42 3.56 -16.13
N ASN A 187 11.69 4.53 -17.00
CA ASN A 187 11.72 4.32 -18.46
C ASN A 187 12.91 3.45 -18.90
N SER A 188 14.11 3.72 -18.39
CA SER A 188 15.33 2.96 -18.72
C SER A 188 15.22 1.51 -18.24
N CYS A 189 14.59 1.29 -17.10
CA CYS A 189 14.30 -0.04 -16.57
C CYS A 189 13.25 -0.82 -17.40
N GLY A 190 12.52 -0.13 -18.28
CA GLY A 190 11.53 -0.74 -19.16
C GLY A 190 10.26 -1.21 -18.46
N ARG A 191 9.99 -0.72 -17.23
CA ARG A 191 8.86 -1.16 -16.42
C ARG A 191 7.54 -0.98 -17.14
N ASP A 192 7.24 0.21 -17.64
CA ASP A 192 5.97 0.51 -18.29
C ASP A 192 5.76 -0.28 -19.59
N ARG A 193 6.82 -0.48 -20.35
CA ARG A 193 6.77 -1.34 -21.56
C ARG A 193 6.41 -2.78 -21.19
N LYS A 194 7.08 -3.36 -20.19
CA LYS A 194 6.83 -4.74 -19.76
C LYS A 194 5.44 -4.90 -19.14
N LEU A 195 4.99 -3.95 -18.35
CA LEU A 195 3.61 -3.95 -17.82
C LEU A 195 2.58 -3.94 -18.95
N LYS A 196 2.79 -3.10 -19.98
CA LYS A 196 1.90 -3.06 -21.15
C LYS A 196 1.90 -4.38 -21.94
N GLU A 197 3.05 -5.05 -22.07
CA GLU A 197 3.15 -6.38 -22.68
C GLU A 197 2.34 -7.42 -21.90
N LEU A 198 2.40 -7.40 -20.55
CA LEU A 198 1.72 -8.36 -19.69
C LEU A 198 0.23 -8.07 -19.55
N TRP A 199 -0.15 -6.82 -19.32
CA TRP A 199 -1.48 -6.42 -18.84
C TRP A 199 -2.30 -5.65 -19.89
N GLY A 200 -1.70 -5.30 -21.03
CA GLY A 200 -2.38 -4.53 -22.08
C GLY A 200 -2.90 -3.19 -21.58
N SER A 201 -4.22 -2.95 -21.75
CA SER A 201 -4.88 -1.72 -21.29
C SER A 201 -5.02 -1.60 -19.76
N SER A 202 -4.87 -2.69 -19.01
CA SER A 202 -4.95 -2.70 -17.54
C SER A 202 -3.60 -2.40 -16.87
N ALA A 203 -2.53 -2.18 -17.64
CA ALA A 203 -1.20 -1.88 -17.10
C ALA A 203 -1.21 -0.59 -16.26
N GLY A 204 -0.69 -0.65 -15.05
CA GLY A 204 -0.49 0.53 -14.19
C GLY A 204 -1.77 1.11 -13.55
N HIS A 205 -2.87 0.37 -13.55
CA HIS A 205 -4.18 0.77 -12.97
C HIS A 205 -4.34 0.32 -11.53
#